data_463de0a46d3f46bb147c2871cb3a1b48
#
_entry.id   463de0a46d3f46bb147c2871cb3a1b48
#
_cell.length_a   1.000
_cell.length_b   1.000
_cell.length_c   1.000
_cell.angle_alpha   90.00
_cell.angle_beta   90.00
_cell.angle_gamma   90.00
#
_symmetry.space_group_name_H-M   'P 1'
#
loop_
_entity.id
_entity.type
_entity.pdbx_description
1 polymer ?
#
loop_
_entity_poly.entity_id
_entity_poly.type
_entity_poly.pdbx_seq_one_letter_code
_entity_poly.pdbx_strand_id
1 'polypeptide(L)' 'MRDLNFVIRGTFTNYSREEIKNKIIINGGKVSSSLSSKTNYLLAGKNIGPKKEIKAVELNIKILSEENFIKMI' A
#
# COMPACT_ATOMS: atom_id res chain seq x y z
N MET A 1 -6.48 -9.02 6.44
CA MET A 1 -5.79 -8.76 5.14
C MET A 1 -5.89 -9.89 4.13
N ARG A 2 -6.69 -10.88 4.41
CA ARG A 2 -6.78 -12.05 3.54
C ARG A 2 -7.24 -11.65 2.14
N ASP A 3 -6.47 -12.09 1.12
CA ASP A 3 -6.75 -11.85 -0.30
C ASP A 3 -6.82 -10.37 -0.72
N LEU A 4 -6.29 -9.47 0.09
CA LEU A 4 -6.19 -8.06 -0.27
C LEU A 4 -4.90 -7.81 -1.04
N ASN A 5 -5.00 -7.00 -2.09
CA ASN A 5 -3.85 -6.61 -2.89
C ASN A 5 -3.38 -5.22 -2.48
N PHE A 6 -2.09 -5.11 -2.19
CA PHE A 6 -1.47 -3.85 -1.79
C PHE A 6 -0.41 -3.44 -2.79
N VAL A 7 -0.29 -2.15 -3.01
CA VAL A 7 0.83 -1.54 -3.74
C VAL A 7 1.54 -0.62 -2.77
N ILE A 8 2.86 -0.74 -2.69
CA ILE A 8 3.68 0.06 -1.78
C ILE A 8 4.43 1.11 -2.59
N ARG A 9 4.26 2.38 -2.23
CA ARG A 9 4.92 3.51 -2.89
C ARG A 9 5.41 4.52 -1.87
N GLY A 10 6.46 5.23 -2.24
CA GLY A 10 7.03 6.27 -1.40
C GLY A 10 8.04 5.75 -0.41
N THR A 11 8.42 6.60 0.52
CA THR A 11 9.43 6.28 1.54
C THR A 11 8.76 6.18 2.90
N PHE A 12 9.11 5.13 3.63
CA PHE A 12 8.57 4.89 4.97
C PHE A 12 9.65 5.20 6.01
N THR A 13 9.25 5.76 7.14
CA THR A 13 10.17 6.19 8.19
C THR A 13 10.35 5.15 9.29
N ASN A 14 9.29 4.46 9.68
CA ASN A 14 9.33 3.50 10.78
C ASN A 14 9.71 2.09 10.34
N TYR A 15 9.43 1.76 9.09
CA TYR A 15 9.68 0.43 8.54
C TYR A 15 10.26 0.54 7.15
N SER A 16 11.09 -0.42 6.77
CA SER A 16 11.55 -0.52 5.39
C SER A 16 10.44 -1.10 4.54
N ARG A 17 10.57 -0.93 3.21
CA ARG A 17 9.59 -1.47 2.28
C ARG A 17 9.48 -2.99 2.40
N GLU A 18 10.60 -3.66 2.62
CA GLU A 18 10.60 -5.12 2.81
C GLU A 18 9.88 -5.53 4.07
N GLU A 19 10.06 -4.79 5.16
CA GLU A 19 9.37 -5.08 6.39
C GLU A 19 7.86 -4.96 6.23
N ILE A 20 7.41 -3.91 5.54
CA ILE A 20 5.99 -3.71 5.27
C ILE A 20 5.45 -4.83 4.39
N LYS A 21 6.20 -5.19 3.35
CA LYS A 21 5.83 -6.29 2.47
C LYS A 21 5.68 -7.60 3.25
N ASN A 22 6.62 -7.89 4.12
CA ASN A 22 6.57 -9.10 4.94
C ASN A 22 5.36 -9.10 5.87
N LYS A 23 5.04 -7.96 6.47
CA LYS A 23 3.87 -7.84 7.33
C LYS A 23 2.58 -8.11 6.57
N ILE A 24 2.48 -7.63 5.34
CA ILE A 24 1.31 -7.88 4.49
C ILE A 24 1.20 -9.38 4.21
N ILE A 25 2.28 -10.01 3.81
CA ILE A 25 2.30 -11.43 3.46
C ILE A 25 1.97 -12.30 4.66
N ILE A 26 2.54 -12.01 5.82
CA ILE A 26 2.28 -12.74 7.07
C ILE A 26 0.79 -12.68 7.44
N ASN A 27 0.14 -11.57 7.14
CA ASN A 27 -1.28 -11.39 7.43
C ASN A 27 -2.20 -11.87 6.30
N GLY A 28 -1.65 -12.55 5.30
CA GLY A 28 -2.43 -13.15 4.23
C GLY A 28 -2.72 -12.23 3.04
N GLY A 29 -2.10 -11.05 3.00
CA GLY A 29 -2.24 -10.13 1.90
C GLY A 29 -1.28 -10.42 0.76
N LYS A 30 -1.44 -9.70 -0.35
CA LYS A 30 -0.58 -9.80 -1.52
C LYS A 30 -0.01 -8.43 -1.84
N VAL A 31 1.19 -8.41 -2.40
CA VAL A 31 1.85 -7.17 -2.80
C VAL A 31 2.07 -7.19 -4.30
N SER A 32 1.64 -6.10 -4.96
CA SER A 32 1.83 -5.93 -6.39
C SER A 32 2.75 -4.75 -6.66
N SER A 33 3.38 -4.74 -7.83
CA SER A 33 4.32 -3.68 -8.20
C SER A 33 3.65 -2.49 -8.88
N SER A 34 2.44 -2.65 -9.38
CA SER A 34 1.74 -1.58 -10.08
C SER A 34 0.27 -1.50 -9.69
N LEU A 35 -0.29 -0.30 -9.76
CA LEU A 35 -1.70 -0.08 -9.50
C LEU A 35 -2.54 -0.67 -10.63
N SER A 36 -3.62 -1.32 -10.27
CA SER A 36 -4.58 -1.88 -11.22
C SER A 36 -5.96 -1.91 -10.58
N SER A 37 -6.96 -2.28 -11.39
CA SER A 37 -8.33 -2.40 -10.87
C SER A 37 -8.47 -3.48 -9.80
N LYS A 38 -7.49 -4.36 -9.68
CA LYS A 38 -7.47 -5.42 -8.67
C LYS A 38 -6.79 -5.00 -7.37
N THR A 39 -6.15 -3.83 -7.35
CA THR A 39 -5.50 -3.32 -6.15
C THR A 39 -6.55 -2.84 -5.15
N ASN A 40 -6.44 -3.28 -3.90
CA ASN A 40 -7.37 -2.88 -2.85
C ASN A 40 -6.89 -1.63 -2.10
N TYR A 41 -5.59 -1.54 -1.82
CA TYR A 41 -5.01 -0.44 -1.06
C TYR A 41 -3.70 0.01 -1.66
N LEU A 42 -3.45 1.31 -1.61
CA LEU A 42 -2.17 1.90 -1.92
C LEU A 42 -1.54 2.38 -0.62
N LEU A 43 -0.43 1.76 -0.24
CA LEU A 43 0.34 2.23 0.91
C LEU A 43 1.22 3.37 0.45
N ALA A 44 0.85 4.58 0.82
CA ALA A 44 1.53 5.79 0.43
C ALA A 44 2.44 6.27 1.57
N GLY A 45 3.75 6.20 1.35
CA GLY A 45 4.72 6.80 2.25
C GLY A 45 4.93 8.26 1.92
N LYS A 46 6.06 8.80 2.35
CA LYS A 46 6.46 10.16 2.02
C LYS A 46 7.01 10.22 0.61
N ASN A 47 6.93 11.38 -0.01
CA ASN A 47 7.48 11.65 -1.35
C ASN A 47 6.82 10.85 -2.48
N ILE A 48 5.59 10.44 -2.28
CA ILE A 48 4.82 9.84 -3.37
C ILE A 48 4.37 10.95 -4.31
N GLY A 49 4.51 10.74 -5.62
CA GLY A 49 4.12 11.74 -6.60
C GLY A 49 2.60 11.86 -6.73
N PRO A 50 2.09 13.07 -7.09
CA PRO A 50 0.65 13.27 -7.21
C PRO A 50 -0.01 12.39 -8.28
N LYS A 51 0.71 12.00 -9.31
CA LYS A 51 0.17 11.13 -10.37
C LYS A 51 -0.30 9.79 -9.84
N LYS A 52 0.40 9.24 -8.87
CA LYS A 52 0.03 7.94 -8.29
C LYS A 52 -1.19 8.04 -7.41
N GLU A 53 -1.33 9.13 -6.67
CA GLU A 53 -2.52 9.38 -5.88
C GLU A 53 -3.75 9.55 -6.76
N ILE A 54 -3.61 10.31 -7.86
CA ILE A 54 -4.69 10.51 -8.82
C ILE A 54 -5.13 9.18 -9.41
N LYS A 55 -4.19 8.34 -9.81
CA LYS A 55 -4.51 7.03 -10.37
C LYS A 55 -5.24 6.14 -9.36
N ALA A 56 -4.83 6.17 -8.10
CA ALA A 56 -5.52 5.40 -7.07
C ALA A 56 -6.97 5.86 -6.90
N VAL A 57 -7.19 7.16 -6.89
CA VAL A 57 -8.56 7.71 -6.80
C VAL A 57 -9.40 7.30 -8.01
N GLU A 58 -8.83 7.35 -9.21
CA GLU A 58 -9.53 6.95 -10.43
C GLU A 58 -9.95 5.48 -10.39
N LEU A 59 -9.14 4.63 -9.80
CA LEU A 59 -9.43 3.20 -9.70
C LEU A 59 -10.20 2.83 -8.43
N ASN A 60 -10.64 3.82 -7.66
CA ASN A 60 -11.33 3.62 -6.37
C ASN A 60 -10.50 2.82 -5.36
N ILE A 61 -9.19 3.02 -5.39
CA ILE A 61 -8.28 2.37 -4.46
C ILE A 61 -8.13 3.25 -3.22
N LYS A 62 -8.23 2.65 -2.04
CA LYS A 62 -8.02 3.40 -0.81
C LYS A 62 -6.54 3.65 -0.58
N ILE A 63 -6.20 4.87 -0.19
CA ILE A 63 -4.83 5.24 0.11
C ILE A 63 -4.64 5.15 1.61
N LEU A 64 -3.65 4.37 2.03
CA LEU A 64 -3.32 4.21 3.44
C LEU A 64 -1.97 4.84 3.73
N SER A 65 -1.87 5.53 4.87
CA SER A 65 -0.58 5.97 5.37
C SER A 65 0.09 4.83 6.13
N GLU A 66 1.37 5.00 6.44
CA GLU A 66 2.11 4.03 7.26
C GLU A 66 1.42 3.78 8.59
N GLU A 67 0.99 4.86 9.26
CA GLU A 67 0.29 4.76 10.54
C GLU A 67 -1.00 3.98 10.44
N ASN A 68 -1.80 4.26 9.42
CA ASN A 68 -3.07 3.58 9.23
C ASN A 68 -2.86 2.09 8.94
N PHE A 69 -1.84 1.77 8.16
CA PHE A 69 -1.50 0.37 7.88
C PHE A 69 -1.14 -0.39 9.15
N ILE A 70 -0.32 0.22 10.00
CA ILE A 70 0.13 -0.42 11.24
C ILE A 70 -1.05 -0.65 12.19
N LYS A 71 -2.02 0.25 12.19
CA LYS A 71 -3.22 0.07 13.00
C LYS A 71 -4.11 -1.07 12.51
N MET A 72 -3.99 -1.43 11.24
CA MET A 72 -4.77 -2.54 10.67
C MET A 72 -4.24 -3.91 11.07
N ILE A 73 -2.96 -3.99 11.37
CA ILE A 73 -2.31 -5.28 11.65
C ILE A 73 -1.99 -5.51 13.12
#